data_b3d88a7575f2ac92986bdf45b634c156
#
_entry.id   b3d88a7575f2ac92986bdf45b634c156
#
_cell.length_a   1.000
_cell.length_b   1.000
_cell.length_c   1.000
_cell.angle_alpha   90.00
_cell.angle_beta   90.00
_cell.angle_gamma   90.00
#
_symmetry.space_group_name_H-M   'P 1'
#
loop_
_entity.id
_entity.type
_entity.pdbx_description
1 polymer ?
#
loop_
_entity_poly.entity_id
_entity_poly.type
_entity_poly.pdbx_seq_one_letter_code
_entity_poly.pdbx_strand_id
1 'polypeptide(L)'
;MTHSSGSDDSQIRALIGAHFDALKWSPGSNPDWKTFSTDFLPQAQLFPAARPVQAKSLVEFIERMNRVVQGSLHDFEERTLDMTIQRFGNVAVVMAASELLENNEEVNHDVSGYLLVKSEGRWRIAAHGWNKASDDNPIPEQLR
;
A
#
# COMPACT_ATOMS: atom_id res chain seq x y z
N MET A 1 12.00 26.24 15.46
CA MET A 1 11.73 24.84 15.72
C MET A 1 11.75 24.04 14.43
N THR A 2 12.51 23.04 14.40
CA THR A 2 12.65 22.24 13.20
C THR A 2 12.00 20.88 13.41
N HIS A 3 11.31 20.44 12.40
CA HIS A 3 10.90 19.06 12.34
C HIS A 3 12.10 18.21 11.98
N SER A 4 12.39 17.22 12.76
CA SER A 4 13.43 16.27 12.39
C SER A 4 12.97 15.46 11.19
N SER A 5 13.90 15.20 10.27
CA SER A 5 13.64 14.29 9.14
C SER A 5 13.14 12.92 9.63
N GLY A 6 13.65 12.48 10.81
CA GLY A 6 13.25 11.22 11.41
C GLY A 6 11.78 11.17 11.77
N SER A 7 11.19 12.31 12.21
CA SER A 7 9.77 12.35 12.55
C SER A 7 8.89 12.12 11.33
N ASP A 8 9.17 12.79 10.21
CA ASP A 8 8.43 12.58 8.98
C ASP A 8 8.65 11.17 8.43
N ASP A 9 9.88 10.70 8.43
CA ASP A 9 10.19 9.35 7.97
C ASP A 9 9.46 8.30 8.83
N SER A 10 9.43 8.49 10.14
CA SER A 10 8.71 7.59 11.04
C SER A 10 7.21 7.58 10.76
N GLN A 11 6.63 8.76 10.50
CA GLN A 11 5.21 8.89 10.17
C GLN A 11 4.89 8.19 8.84
N ILE A 12 5.75 8.36 7.83
CA ILE A 12 5.56 7.72 6.54
C ILE A 12 5.64 6.20 6.67
N ARG A 13 6.63 5.69 7.39
CA ARG A 13 6.79 4.25 7.63
C ARG A 13 5.57 3.69 8.35
N ALA A 14 5.06 4.40 9.35
CA ALA A 14 3.87 3.99 10.09
C ALA A 14 2.63 4.01 9.19
N LEU A 15 2.49 5.01 8.33
CA LEU A 15 1.37 5.10 7.39
C LEU A 15 1.34 3.90 6.45
N ILE A 16 2.48 3.57 5.83
CA ILE A 16 2.55 2.46 4.88
C ILE A 16 2.30 1.12 5.60
N GLY A 17 2.87 0.92 6.78
CA GLY A 17 2.63 -0.29 7.56
C GLY A 17 1.17 -0.47 7.95
N ALA A 18 0.54 0.58 8.45
CA ALA A 18 -0.87 0.55 8.84
C ALA A 18 -1.79 0.32 7.63
N HIS A 19 -1.43 0.88 6.47
CA HIS A 19 -2.17 0.70 5.23
C HIS A 19 -2.27 -0.79 4.86
N PHE A 20 -1.16 -1.53 4.94
CA PHE A 20 -1.18 -2.97 4.66
C PHE A 20 -1.92 -3.76 5.75
N ASP A 21 -1.76 -3.37 7.01
CA ASP A 21 -2.46 -4.04 8.12
C ASP A 21 -3.99 -3.92 7.97
N ALA A 22 -4.48 -2.78 7.49
CA ALA A 22 -5.92 -2.58 7.30
C ALA A 22 -6.51 -3.45 6.20
N LEU A 23 -5.68 -3.94 5.27
CA LEU A 23 -6.09 -4.73 4.11
C LEU A 23 -6.08 -6.24 4.38
N LYS A 24 -6.13 -6.65 5.60
CA LYS A 24 -6.06 -8.04 6.02
C LYS A 24 -7.46 -8.63 6.21
N TRP A 25 -7.67 -9.87 5.77
CA TRP A 25 -8.94 -10.55 6.03
C TRP A 25 -8.76 -12.07 6.19
N SER A 26 -9.77 -12.69 6.81
CA SER A 26 -9.87 -14.12 6.98
C SER A 26 -11.37 -14.49 7.07
N PRO A 27 -11.74 -15.78 7.07
CA PRO A 27 -13.15 -16.16 7.23
C PRO A 27 -13.71 -15.56 8.54
N GLY A 28 -14.79 -14.79 8.42
CA GLY A 28 -15.42 -14.12 9.55
C GLY A 28 -14.78 -12.78 9.94
N SER A 29 -13.75 -12.32 9.23
CA SER A 29 -13.08 -11.04 9.50
C SER A 29 -12.88 -10.31 8.19
N ASN A 30 -13.44 -9.12 8.07
CA ASN A 30 -13.35 -8.30 6.86
C ASN A 30 -12.23 -7.28 6.96
N PRO A 31 -11.74 -6.76 5.81
CA PRO A 31 -10.78 -5.66 5.84
C PRO A 31 -11.37 -4.43 6.53
N ASP A 32 -10.51 -3.66 7.19
CA ASP A 32 -10.91 -2.41 7.83
C ASP A 32 -10.87 -1.28 6.78
N TRP A 33 -11.91 -1.21 5.96
CA TRP A 33 -12.00 -0.23 4.88
C TRP A 33 -12.05 1.20 5.37
N LYS A 34 -12.58 1.43 6.56
CA LYS A 34 -12.64 2.77 7.13
C LYS A 34 -11.23 3.28 7.42
N THR A 35 -10.42 2.51 8.12
CA THR A 35 -9.03 2.86 8.41
C THR A 35 -8.22 2.95 7.12
N PHE A 36 -8.39 1.98 6.22
CA PHE A 36 -7.72 1.97 4.93
C PHE A 36 -7.99 3.27 4.16
N SER A 37 -9.26 3.69 4.11
CA SER A 37 -9.65 4.89 3.37
C SER A 37 -9.07 6.18 3.95
N THR A 38 -8.86 6.25 5.25
CA THR A 38 -8.33 7.48 5.88
C THR A 38 -6.88 7.75 5.51
N ASP A 39 -6.15 6.74 5.01
CA ASP A 39 -4.76 6.91 4.60
C ASP A 39 -4.62 7.59 3.24
N PHE A 40 -5.71 7.71 2.50
CA PHE A 40 -5.74 8.28 1.15
C PHE A 40 -6.37 9.66 1.12
N LEU A 41 -5.91 10.49 0.18
CA LEU A 41 -6.68 11.67 -0.20
C LEU A 41 -7.96 11.19 -0.91
N PRO A 42 -9.08 11.94 -0.79
CA PRO A 42 -10.34 11.51 -1.41
C PRO A 42 -10.26 11.29 -2.92
N GLN A 43 -9.41 12.05 -3.62
CA GLN A 43 -9.23 11.96 -5.07
C GLN A 43 -8.06 11.08 -5.48
N ALA A 44 -7.52 10.28 -4.56
CA ALA A 44 -6.38 9.41 -4.83
C ALA A 44 -6.70 8.43 -5.96
N GLN A 45 -5.67 8.06 -6.71
CA GLN A 45 -5.77 7.08 -7.77
C GLN A 45 -4.85 5.89 -7.48
N LEU A 46 -5.36 4.71 -7.79
CA LEU A 46 -4.64 3.45 -7.61
C LEU A 46 -4.45 2.79 -8.97
N PHE A 47 -3.25 2.22 -9.17
CA PHE A 47 -2.85 1.62 -10.45
C PHE A 47 -2.44 0.17 -10.21
N PRO A 48 -3.39 -0.78 -10.36
CA PRO A 48 -3.10 -2.21 -10.20
C PRO A 48 -2.10 -2.72 -11.24
N ALA A 49 -1.51 -3.87 -10.96
CA ALA A 49 -0.49 -4.48 -11.81
C ALA A 49 -1.01 -4.94 -13.17
N ALA A 50 -2.31 -5.19 -13.31
CA ALA A 50 -2.89 -5.67 -14.55
C ALA A 50 -2.68 -4.71 -15.70
N ARG A 51 -2.53 -5.26 -16.92
CA ARG A 51 -2.34 -4.47 -18.15
C ARG A 51 -3.45 -4.80 -19.14
N PRO A 52 -3.93 -3.83 -19.96
CA PRO A 52 -3.48 -2.43 -19.97
C PRO A 52 -3.84 -1.74 -18.63
N VAL A 53 -3.05 -0.74 -18.28
CA VAL A 53 -3.23 -0.05 -17.02
C VAL A 53 -4.56 0.69 -16.97
N GLN A 54 -5.24 0.60 -15.84
CA GLN A 54 -6.48 1.35 -15.59
C GLN A 54 -6.37 1.98 -14.19
N ALA A 55 -6.49 3.29 -14.14
CA ALA A 55 -6.55 3.99 -12.87
C ALA A 55 -7.89 3.67 -12.19
N LYS A 56 -7.83 3.41 -10.89
CA LYS A 56 -9.02 3.15 -10.07
C LYS A 56 -9.13 4.24 -9.02
N SER A 57 -10.36 4.69 -8.78
CA SER A 57 -10.62 5.50 -7.59
C SER A 57 -10.57 4.61 -6.36
N LEU A 58 -10.49 5.22 -5.19
CA LEU A 58 -10.53 4.49 -3.94
C LEU A 58 -11.80 3.64 -3.81
N VAL A 59 -12.96 4.22 -4.17
CA VAL A 59 -14.24 3.51 -4.10
C VAL A 59 -14.23 2.29 -5.04
N GLU A 60 -13.77 2.47 -6.27
CA GLU A 60 -13.70 1.37 -7.25
C GLU A 60 -12.77 0.25 -6.75
N PHE A 61 -11.64 0.62 -6.15
CA PHE A 61 -10.70 -0.37 -5.59
C PHE A 61 -11.36 -1.17 -4.48
N ILE A 62 -12.02 -0.49 -3.55
CA ILE A 62 -12.69 -1.14 -2.41
C ILE A 62 -13.79 -2.08 -2.90
N GLU A 63 -14.60 -1.65 -3.87
CA GLU A 63 -15.65 -2.49 -4.45
C GLU A 63 -15.08 -3.76 -5.07
N ARG A 64 -13.97 -3.62 -5.81
CA ARG A 64 -13.30 -4.77 -6.41
C ARG A 64 -12.78 -5.73 -5.34
N MET A 65 -12.13 -5.19 -4.31
CA MET A 65 -11.55 -6.01 -3.25
C MET A 65 -12.64 -6.73 -2.43
N ASN A 66 -13.80 -6.10 -2.25
CA ASN A 66 -14.93 -6.78 -1.60
C ASN A 66 -15.38 -8.00 -2.38
N ARG A 67 -15.35 -7.94 -3.71
CA ARG A 67 -15.66 -9.11 -4.55
C ARG A 67 -14.59 -10.19 -4.39
N VAL A 68 -13.32 -9.79 -4.30
CA VAL A 68 -12.20 -10.73 -4.09
C VAL A 68 -12.32 -11.43 -2.74
N VAL A 69 -12.67 -10.68 -1.68
CA VAL A 69 -12.87 -11.24 -0.33
C VAL A 69 -13.94 -12.33 -0.33
N GLN A 70 -14.99 -12.16 -1.12
CA GLN A 70 -16.09 -13.12 -1.20
C GLN A 70 -15.81 -14.28 -2.16
N GLY A 71 -14.71 -14.24 -2.88
CA GLY A 71 -14.33 -15.24 -3.86
C GLY A 71 -13.38 -16.29 -3.30
N SER A 72 -12.47 -16.74 -4.17
CA SER A 72 -11.52 -17.82 -3.83
C SER A 72 -10.40 -17.37 -2.89
N LEU A 73 -10.13 -16.08 -2.79
CA LEU A 73 -9.11 -15.56 -1.87
C LEU A 73 -9.79 -15.20 -0.55
N HIS A 74 -9.96 -16.21 0.32
CA HIS A 74 -10.71 -16.05 1.57
C HIS A 74 -9.83 -15.74 2.78
N ASP A 75 -8.51 -15.76 2.63
CA ASP A 75 -7.55 -15.47 3.68
C ASP A 75 -6.37 -14.70 3.07
N PHE A 76 -6.11 -13.51 3.59
CA PHE A 76 -5.10 -12.61 3.00
C PHE A 76 -4.41 -11.79 4.08
N GLU A 77 -3.09 -11.70 3.97
CA GLU A 77 -2.28 -10.84 4.81
C GLU A 77 -1.14 -10.27 3.98
N GLU A 78 -0.90 -8.97 4.14
CA GLU A 78 0.21 -8.30 3.47
C GLU A 78 1.05 -7.58 4.52
N ARG A 79 2.37 -7.69 4.41
CA ARG A 79 3.28 -7.03 5.34
C ARG A 79 4.43 -6.37 4.60
N THR A 80 4.87 -5.24 5.10
CA THR A 80 6.01 -4.52 4.54
C THR A 80 7.31 -5.24 4.85
N LEU A 81 8.16 -5.41 3.84
CA LEU A 81 9.51 -5.94 4.04
C LEU A 81 10.48 -4.79 4.31
N ASP A 82 10.60 -3.85 3.37
CA ASP A 82 11.41 -2.65 3.55
C ASP A 82 10.94 -1.57 2.58
N MET A 83 11.40 -0.34 2.77
CA MET A 83 11.02 0.77 1.91
C MET A 83 12.14 1.81 1.82
N THR A 84 12.11 2.57 0.73
CA THR A 84 12.96 3.74 0.55
C THR A 84 12.08 4.96 0.43
N ILE A 85 12.49 6.06 1.06
CA ILE A 85 11.71 7.30 1.12
C ILE A 85 12.57 8.44 0.60
N GLN A 86 12.03 9.20 -0.35
CA GLN A 86 12.61 10.46 -0.77
C GLN A 86 11.59 11.56 -0.46
N ARG A 87 12.02 12.56 0.26
CA ARG A 87 11.11 13.58 0.79
C ARG A 87 11.67 14.97 0.59
N PHE A 88 10.81 15.89 0.21
CA PHE A 88 11.12 17.31 0.20
C PHE A 88 9.91 18.09 0.69
N GLY A 89 10.02 18.69 1.87
CA GLY A 89 8.91 19.43 2.48
C GLY A 89 7.67 18.55 2.66
N ASN A 90 6.59 18.92 2.02
CA ASN A 90 5.30 18.25 2.15
C ASN A 90 5.02 17.22 1.04
N VAL A 91 6.07 16.78 0.35
CA VAL A 91 5.94 15.78 -0.73
C VAL A 91 6.94 14.66 -0.47
N ALA A 92 6.50 13.42 -0.68
CA ALA A 92 7.37 12.26 -0.56
C ALA A 92 7.06 11.24 -1.65
N VAL A 93 8.10 10.53 -2.08
CA VAL A 93 7.98 9.39 -2.99
C VAL A 93 8.54 8.18 -2.25
N VAL A 94 7.75 7.10 -2.22
CA VAL A 94 8.11 5.90 -1.48
C VAL A 94 8.06 4.70 -2.40
N MET A 95 9.09 3.85 -2.33
CA MET A 95 9.06 2.51 -2.91
C MET A 95 9.08 1.53 -1.75
N ALA A 96 8.12 0.60 -1.73
CA ALA A 96 8.00 -0.36 -0.64
C ALA A 96 7.80 -1.77 -1.20
N ALA A 97 8.57 -2.72 -0.69
CA ALA A 97 8.37 -4.12 -1.00
C ALA A 97 7.49 -4.74 0.07
N SER A 98 6.61 -5.63 -0.33
CA SER A 98 5.71 -6.31 0.59
C SER A 98 5.61 -7.80 0.26
N GLU A 99 5.27 -8.58 1.29
CA GLU A 99 5.02 -10.01 1.18
C GLU A 99 3.53 -10.25 1.38
N LEU A 100 2.93 -11.02 0.47
CA LEU A 100 1.52 -11.35 0.48
C LEU A 100 1.35 -12.82 0.77
N LEU A 101 0.61 -13.15 1.82
CA LEU A 101 0.25 -14.51 2.16
C LEU A 101 -1.20 -14.74 1.75
N GLU A 102 -1.44 -15.64 0.81
CA GLU A 102 -2.75 -15.89 0.23
C GLU A 102 -3.25 -17.28 0.62
N ASN A 103 -4.42 -17.34 1.26
CA ASN A 103 -5.05 -18.57 1.75
C ASN A 103 -4.13 -19.42 2.64
N ASN A 104 -3.21 -18.77 3.36
CA ASN A 104 -2.21 -19.42 4.25
C ASN A 104 -1.29 -20.41 3.55
N GLU A 105 -1.22 -20.37 2.22
CA GLU A 105 -0.45 -21.34 1.44
C GLU A 105 0.52 -20.70 0.48
N GLU A 106 0.06 -19.71 -0.29
CA GLU A 106 0.85 -19.10 -1.35
C GLU A 106 1.47 -17.80 -0.90
N VAL A 107 2.77 -17.66 -1.11
CA VAL A 107 3.52 -16.45 -0.79
C VAL A 107 3.90 -15.75 -2.09
N ASN A 108 3.50 -14.49 -2.21
CA ASN A 108 3.86 -13.64 -3.34
C ASN A 108 4.52 -12.37 -2.82
N HIS A 109 5.14 -11.62 -3.73
CA HIS A 109 5.79 -10.36 -3.38
C HIS A 109 5.40 -9.29 -4.38
N ASP A 110 5.13 -8.09 -3.88
CA ASP A 110 4.87 -6.90 -4.69
C ASP A 110 5.86 -5.80 -4.35
N VAL A 111 6.06 -4.91 -5.30
CA VAL A 111 6.72 -3.64 -5.04
C VAL A 111 5.74 -2.54 -5.40
N SER A 112 5.52 -1.62 -4.47
CA SER A 112 4.60 -0.51 -4.59
C SER A 112 5.35 0.81 -4.69
N GLY A 113 4.84 1.71 -5.54
CA GLY A 113 5.27 3.10 -5.58
C GLY A 113 4.16 3.99 -5.07
N TYR A 114 4.52 4.96 -4.23
CA TYR A 114 3.56 5.89 -3.63
C TYR A 114 3.99 7.33 -3.86
N LEU A 115 3.03 8.18 -4.17
CA LEU A 115 3.17 9.62 -4.02
C LEU A 115 2.40 10.01 -2.77
N LEU A 116 3.09 10.61 -1.81
CA LEU A 116 2.50 11.07 -0.56
C LEU A 116 2.55 12.58 -0.49
N VAL A 117 1.54 13.18 0.10
CA VAL A 117 1.53 14.61 0.40
C VAL A 117 1.12 14.83 1.84
N LYS A 118 1.71 15.85 2.46
CA LYS A 118 1.39 16.24 3.83
C LYS A 118 0.53 17.49 3.81
N SER A 119 -0.64 17.43 4.45
CA SER A 119 -1.55 18.54 4.56
C SER A 119 -2.15 18.52 5.94
N GLU A 120 -2.26 19.68 6.57
CA GLU A 120 -2.81 19.80 7.92
C GLU A 120 -2.09 18.88 8.92
N GLY A 121 -0.76 18.81 8.79
CA GLY A 121 0.09 18.02 9.67
C GLY A 121 0.04 16.51 9.47
N ARG A 122 -0.58 16.04 8.40
CA ARG A 122 -0.77 14.61 8.18
C ARG A 122 -0.36 14.19 6.78
N TRP A 123 0.41 13.11 6.69
CA TRP A 123 0.75 12.47 5.43
C TRP A 123 -0.41 11.61 4.93
N ARG A 124 -0.71 11.71 3.63
CA ARG A 124 -1.73 10.89 2.97
C ARG A 124 -1.27 10.47 1.59
N ILE A 125 -1.82 9.36 1.12
CA ILE A 125 -1.49 8.79 -0.19
C ILE A 125 -2.28 9.52 -1.28
N ALA A 126 -1.57 10.11 -2.24
CA ALA A 126 -2.17 10.78 -3.40
C ALA A 126 -2.27 9.83 -4.58
N ALA A 127 -1.31 8.91 -4.74
CA ALA A 127 -1.32 7.91 -5.79
C ALA A 127 -0.54 6.68 -5.33
N HIS A 128 -0.98 5.50 -5.78
CA HIS A 128 -0.38 4.23 -5.42
C HIS A 128 -0.44 3.29 -6.62
N GLY A 129 0.71 2.86 -7.11
CA GLY A 129 0.81 1.85 -8.15
C GLY A 129 1.65 0.69 -7.65
N TRP A 130 1.38 -0.50 -8.13
CA TRP A 130 2.16 -1.68 -7.72
C TRP A 130 2.33 -2.66 -8.86
N ASN A 131 3.35 -3.48 -8.73
CA ASN A 131 3.62 -4.55 -9.67
C ASN A 131 4.10 -5.77 -8.90
N LYS A 132 3.85 -6.93 -9.46
CA LYS A 132 4.23 -8.19 -8.87
C LYS A 132 5.70 -8.47 -9.13
N ALA A 133 6.42 -8.91 -8.10
CA ALA A 133 7.80 -9.37 -8.26
C ALA A 133 7.81 -10.76 -8.88
N SER A 134 8.85 -11.05 -9.67
CA SER A 134 9.03 -12.34 -10.33
C SER A 134 10.52 -12.57 -10.55
N ASP A 135 10.88 -13.73 -11.10
CA ASP A 135 12.27 -14.02 -11.43
C ASP A 135 12.83 -13.02 -12.45
N ASP A 136 11.99 -12.57 -13.39
CA ASP A 136 12.38 -11.58 -14.39
C ASP A 136 12.36 -10.15 -13.86
N ASN A 137 11.69 -9.93 -12.74
CA ASN A 137 11.54 -8.62 -12.12
C ASN A 137 11.66 -8.77 -10.60
N PRO A 138 12.86 -9.07 -10.09
CA PRO A 138 13.05 -9.36 -8.67
C PRO A 138 12.98 -8.10 -7.83
N ILE A 139 12.68 -8.27 -6.55
CA ILE A 139 12.69 -7.16 -5.59
C ILE A 139 14.09 -6.54 -5.58
N PRO A 140 14.21 -5.21 -5.74
CA PRO A 140 15.50 -4.54 -5.64
C PRO A 140 16.20 -4.83 -4.30
N GLU A 141 17.51 -4.96 -4.33
CA GLU A 141 18.28 -5.35 -3.16
C GLU A 141 18.03 -4.41 -1.97
N GLN A 142 17.90 -3.11 -2.22
CA GLN A 142 17.68 -2.12 -1.17
C GLN A 142 16.30 -2.23 -0.51
N LEU A 143 15.41 -3.06 -1.04
CA LEU A 143 14.05 -3.26 -0.50
C LEU A 143 13.86 -4.66 0.11
N ARG A 144 14.93 -5.42 0.21
CA ARG A 144 14.86 -6.77 0.78
C ARG A 144 15.03 -6.81 2.29
#